data_367c31f999422d777f9e08e5c59d11b1
#
_entry.id   367c31f999422d777f9e08e5c59d11b1
#
_cell.length_a   1.000
_cell.length_b   1.000
_cell.length_c   1.000
_cell.angle_alpha   90.00
_cell.angle_beta   90.00
_cell.angle_gamma   90.00
#
_symmetry.space_group_name_H-M   'P 1'
#
loop_
_entity.id
_entity.type
_entity.pdbx_description
1 polymer ?
#
loop_
_entity_poly.entity_id
_entity_poly.type
_entity_poly.pdbx_seq_one_letter_code
_entity_poly.pdbx_strand_id
1 'polypeptide(L)'
;MIAEAATRAQIPASWIAAVLHAESRGDAHAVSSAGAMGLMQVMPGTWSSLRTSLGLGDDPFDPQDNILAGATYLRWMRDRYGEAGFLAAYNAGPARYDEHLATGRPLPAETRNYVASLSARLALPLADNIAIGAPLARSWQDSSLFPASFLHTGDASRHVESLHNPGHADGARPTDWTALAPQSAGLFIASWDGEARR
;
A
#
# COMPACT_ATOMS: atom_id res chain seq x y z
N MET A 1 -13.11 -4.34 -14.75
CA MET A 1 -11.94 -3.86 -13.98
C MET A 1 -12.24 -3.75 -12.48
N ILE A 2 -12.95 -2.70 -11.95
CA ILE A 2 -13.19 -2.55 -10.50
C ILE A 2 -13.91 -3.76 -9.87
N ALA A 3 -14.98 -4.27 -10.49
CA ALA A 3 -15.70 -5.43 -9.98
C ALA A 3 -14.84 -6.71 -9.92
N GLU A 4 -13.98 -6.90 -10.89
CA GLU A 4 -13.02 -8.00 -10.92
C GLU A 4 -11.95 -7.85 -9.83
N ALA A 5 -11.36 -6.67 -9.71
CA ALA A 5 -10.41 -6.37 -8.65
C ALA A 5 -11.03 -6.53 -7.25
N ALA A 6 -12.30 -6.13 -7.08
CA ALA A 6 -13.07 -6.33 -5.85
C ALA A 6 -13.20 -7.80 -5.48
N THR A 7 -13.51 -8.65 -6.46
CA THR A 7 -13.59 -10.10 -6.25
C THR A 7 -12.23 -10.70 -5.90
N ARG A 8 -11.19 -10.36 -6.67
CA ARG A 8 -9.84 -10.91 -6.47
C ARG A 8 -9.20 -10.43 -5.17
N ALA A 9 -9.30 -9.15 -4.86
CA ALA A 9 -8.75 -8.57 -3.64
C ALA A 9 -9.66 -8.75 -2.40
N GLN A 10 -10.91 -9.22 -2.57
CA GLN A 10 -11.89 -9.33 -1.49
C GLN A 10 -12.13 -8.00 -0.74
N ILE A 11 -12.24 -6.93 -1.49
CA ILE A 11 -12.53 -5.57 -1.02
C ILE A 11 -13.82 -5.10 -1.70
N PRO A 12 -14.74 -4.40 -1.01
CA PRO A 12 -15.94 -3.86 -1.63
C PRO A 12 -15.60 -2.97 -2.84
N ALA A 13 -16.30 -3.15 -3.95
CA ALA A 13 -16.08 -2.35 -5.17
C ALA A 13 -16.26 -0.85 -4.91
N SER A 14 -17.16 -0.47 -4.00
CA SER A 14 -17.36 0.91 -3.57
C SER A 14 -16.14 1.52 -2.90
N TRP A 15 -15.38 0.73 -2.14
CA TRP A 15 -14.14 1.20 -1.49
C TRP A 15 -13.06 1.46 -2.54
N ILE A 16 -12.89 0.52 -3.49
CA ILE A 16 -11.92 0.68 -4.59
C ILE A 16 -12.27 1.92 -5.42
N ALA A 17 -13.55 2.10 -5.78
CA ALA A 17 -13.99 3.25 -6.55
C ALA A 17 -13.78 4.58 -5.81
N ALA A 18 -14.03 4.61 -4.50
CA ALA A 18 -13.86 5.81 -3.69
C ALA A 18 -12.38 6.19 -3.54
N VAL A 19 -11.51 5.20 -3.27
CA VAL A 19 -10.05 5.39 -3.20
C VAL A 19 -9.53 5.85 -4.56
N LEU A 20 -9.84 5.16 -5.66
CA LEU A 20 -9.44 5.54 -7.01
C LEU A 20 -9.80 7.00 -7.33
N HIS A 21 -11.02 7.39 -7.00
CA HIS A 21 -11.46 8.77 -7.23
C HIS A 21 -10.67 9.78 -6.37
N ALA A 22 -10.36 9.44 -5.14
CA ALA A 22 -9.54 10.30 -4.27
C ALA A 22 -8.10 10.39 -4.76
N GLU A 23 -7.54 9.30 -5.30
CA GLU A 23 -6.14 9.22 -5.73
C GLU A 23 -5.88 9.93 -7.06
N SER A 24 -6.65 9.64 -8.08
CA SER A 24 -6.38 10.12 -9.46
C SER A 24 -7.53 10.86 -10.12
N ARG A 25 -8.74 10.85 -9.51
CA ARG A 25 -10.00 11.30 -10.14
C ARG A 25 -10.30 10.56 -11.46
N GLY A 26 -9.71 9.38 -11.64
CA GLY A 26 -9.89 8.57 -12.84
C GLY A 26 -8.86 8.81 -13.93
N ASP A 27 -7.81 9.59 -13.67
CA ASP A 27 -6.70 9.74 -14.60
C ASP A 27 -5.76 8.54 -14.53
N ALA A 28 -5.75 7.73 -15.60
CA ALA A 28 -4.94 6.52 -15.68
C ALA A 28 -3.43 6.83 -15.78
N HIS A 29 -3.05 8.03 -16.21
CA HIS A 29 -1.66 8.44 -16.36
C HIS A 29 -1.20 9.42 -15.28
N ALA A 30 -1.97 9.56 -14.19
CA ALA A 30 -1.59 10.41 -13.09
C ALA A 30 -0.26 9.98 -12.47
N VAL A 31 0.62 10.96 -12.24
CA VAL A 31 1.88 10.77 -11.51
C VAL A 31 2.00 11.85 -10.45
N SER A 32 2.14 11.44 -9.18
CA SER A 32 2.33 12.40 -8.10
C SER A 32 3.77 12.93 -8.06
N SER A 33 4.00 14.01 -7.31
CA SER A 33 5.35 14.55 -7.07
C SER A 33 6.27 13.54 -6.36
N ALA A 34 5.70 12.58 -5.62
CA ALA A 34 6.45 11.50 -4.96
C ALA A 34 6.64 10.27 -5.88
N GLY A 35 6.13 10.30 -7.11
CA GLY A 35 6.26 9.22 -8.08
C GLY A 35 5.21 8.11 -7.95
N ALA A 36 4.11 8.32 -7.23
CA ALA A 36 2.97 7.39 -7.25
C ALA A 36 2.31 7.40 -8.63
N MET A 37 1.85 6.23 -9.11
CA MET A 37 1.50 6.01 -10.52
C MET A 37 0.07 5.50 -10.70
N GLY A 38 -0.61 6.03 -11.71
CA GLY A 38 -1.86 5.53 -12.27
C GLY A 38 -3.09 5.76 -11.41
N LEU A 39 -4.15 5.04 -11.72
CA LEU A 39 -5.49 5.21 -11.13
C LEU A 39 -5.53 5.12 -9.60
N MET A 40 -4.79 4.18 -9.04
CA MET A 40 -4.76 3.89 -7.59
C MET A 40 -3.50 4.47 -6.91
N GLN A 41 -2.69 5.26 -7.65
CA GLN A 41 -1.48 5.91 -7.14
C GLN A 41 -0.56 4.96 -6.40
N VAL A 42 -0.19 3.87 -7.06
CA VAL A 42 0.70 2.85 -6.51
C VAL A 42 2.16 3.32 -6.61
N MET A 43 2.89 3.28 -5.50
CA MET A 43 4.32 3.64 -5.49
C MET A 43 5.16 2.64 -6.29
N PRO A 44 6.26 3.07 -6.95
CA PRO A 44 7.09 2.21 -7.80
C PRO A 44 7.56 0.91 -7.11
N GLY A 45 8.02 0.99 -5.87
CA GLY A 45 8.44 -0.19 -5.11
C GLY A 45 7.29 -1.15 -4.82
N THR A 46 6.12 -0.61 -4.45
CA THR A 46 4.89 -1.39 -4.22
C THR A 46 4.43 -2.03 -5.52
N TRP A 47 4.44 -1.29 -6.64
CA TRP A 47 4.14 -1.81 -7.97
C TRP A 47 5.03 -2.98 -8.33
N SER A 48 6.36 -2.83 -8.22
CA SER A 48 7.34 -3.88 -8.55
C SER A 48 7.06 -5.18 -7.80
N SER A 49 6.74 -5.08 -6.50
CA SER A 49 6.42 -6.25 -5.67
C SER A 49 5.09 -6.90 -6.07
N LEU A 50 4.06 -6.07 -6.25
CA LEU A 50 2.72 -6.56 -6.58
C LEU A 50 2.64 -7.14 -7.98
N ARG A 51 3.30 -6.51 -8.99
CA ARG A 51 3.30 -7.05 -10.34
C ARG A 51 3.88 -8.46 -10.40
N THR A 52 4.95 -8.70 -9.66
CA THR A 52 5.58 -10.01 -9.59
C THR A 52 4.68 -11.04 -8.89
N SER A 53 4.08 -10.67 -7.75
CA SER A 53 3.25 -11.59 -6.97
C SER A 53 1.90 -11.90 -7.62
N LEU A 54 1.35 -10.97 -8.40
CA LEU A 54 0.04 -11.10 -9.03
C LEU A 54 0.12 -11.48 -10.51
N GLY A 55 1.33 -11.55 -11.10
CA GLY A 55 1.56 -11.83 -12.52
C GLY A 55 1.03 -10.73 -13.43
N LEU A 56 1.19 -9.46 -13.05
CA LEU A 56 0.76 -8.31 -13.84
C LEU A 56 1.76 -7.98 -14.95
N GLY A 57 1.33 -7.17 -15.90
CA GLY A 57 2.17 -6.63 -16.98
C GLY A 57 3.28 -5.70 -16.50
N ASP A 58 4.00 -5.11 -17.42
CA ASP A 58 5.11 -4.20 -17.14
C ASP A 58 4.68 -2.74 -16.96
N ASP A 59 3.50 -2.38 -17.51
CA ASP A 59 3.01 -1.01 -17.52
C ASP A 59 2.20 -0.70 -16.25
N PRO A 60 2.71 0.16 -15.35
CA PRO A 60 1.99 0.58 -14.16
C PRO A 60 0.77 1.48 -14.46
N PHE A 61 0.61 1.94 -15.69
CA PHE A 61 -0.51 2.76 -16.14
C PHE A 61 -1.61 1.95 -16.82
N ASP A 62 -1.41 0.63 -17.03
CA ASP A 62 -2.51 -0.23 -17.44
C ASP A 62 -3.64 -0.17 -16.41
N PRO A 63 -4.86 0.23 -16.81
CA PRO A 63 -5.94 0.45 -15.86
C PRO A 63 -6.35 -0.80 -15.08
N GLN A 64 -6.33 -1.98 -15.70
CA GLN A 64 -6.75 -3.21 -15.06
C GLN A 64 -5.73 -3.65 -14.02
N ASP A 65 -4.46 -3.63 -14.39
CA ASP A 65 -3.36 -4.05 -13.54
C ASP A 65 -3.14 -3.07 -12.38
N ASN A 66 -3.22 -1.77 -12.65
CA ASN A 66 -3.09 -0.74 -11.61
C ASN A 66 -4.23 -0.81 -10.58
N ILE A 67 -5.48 -0.98 -11.02
CA ILE A 67 -6.63 -1.15 -10.11
C ILE A 67 -6.46 -2.42 -9.28
N LEU A 68 -6.01 -3.52 -9.87
CA LEU A 68 -5.82 -4.77 -9.13
C LEU A 68 -4.69 -4.65 -8.11
N ALA A 69 -3.57 -4.05 -8.48
CA ALA A 69 -2.46 -3.79 -7.57
C ALA A 69 -2.91 -2.91 -6.40
N GLY A 70 -3.56 -1.78 -6.68
CA GLY A 70 -4.06 -0.87 -5.66
C GLY A 70 -5.11 -1.50 -4.74
N ALA A 71 -6.04 -2.28 -5.29
CA ALA A 71 -7.04 -3.01 -4.51
C ALA A 71 -6.41 -4.07 -3.59
N THR A 72 -5.39 -4.77 -4.08
CA THR A 72 -4.63 -5.74 -3.28
C THR A 72 -3.87 -5.04 -2.16
N TYR A 73 -3.24 -3.91 -2.45
CA TYR A 73 -2.56 -3.11 -1.42
C TYR A 73 -3.54 -2.56 -0.38
N LEU A 74 -4.72 -2.11 -0.82
CA LEU A 74 -5.79 -1.66 0.08
C LEU A 74 -6.26 -2.79 1.01
N ARG A 75 -6.36 -4.01 0.48
CA ARG A 75 -6.67 -5.21 1.27
C ARG A 75 -5.61 -5.45 2.35
N TRP A 76 -4.33 -5.36 2.02
CA TRP A 76 -3.25 -5.52 3.00
C TRP A 76 -3.31 -4.49 4.13
N MET A 77 -3.59 -3.24 3.77
CA MET A 77 -3.75 -2.19 4.77
C MET A 77 -4.92 -2.50 5.70
N ARG A 78 -6.06 -2.97 5.16
CA ARG A 78 -7.21 -3.37 5.97
C ARG A 78 -6.91 -4.55 6.88
N ASP A 79 -6.25 -5.57 6.37
CA ASP A 79 -5.94 -6.77 7.15
C ASP A 79 -4.95 -6.47 8.29
N ARG A 80 -4.04 -5.50 8.08
CA ARG A 80 -3.06 -5.10 9.08
C ARG A 80 -3.60 -4.10 10.10
N TYR A 81 -4.37 -3.11 9.67
CA TYR A 81 -4.75 -1.96 10.49
C TYR A 81 -6.24 -1.86 10.80
N GLY A 82 -7.03 -2.80 10.29
CA GLY A 82 -8.47 -2.80 10.46
C GLY A 82 -9.17 -1.68 9.68
N GLU A 83 -10.51 -1.62 9.82
CA GLU A 83 -11.33 -0.64 9.08
C GLU A 83 -11.10 0.81 9.51
N ALA A 84 -10.65 1.04 10.73
CA ALA A 84 -10.39 2.38 11.22
C ALA A 84 -9.04 2.95 10.74
N GLY A 85 -8.04 2.09 10.45
CA GLY A 85 -6.67 2.52 10.16
C GLY A 85 -6.23 2.40 8.69
N PHE A 86 -6.89 1.55 7.90
CA PHE A 86 -6.37 1.18 6.59
C PHE A 86 -6.27 2.34 5.59
N LEU A 87 -7.21 3.29 5.63
CA LEU A 87 -7.17 4.47 4.77
C LEU A 87 -5.99 5.38 5.11
N ALA A 88 -5.71 5.55 6.40
CA ALA A 88 -4.56 6.33 6.85
C ALA A 88 -3.25 5.67 6.45
N ALA A 89 -3.15 4.34 6.62
CA ALA A 89 -1.98 3.56 6.23
C ALA A 89 -1.78 3.52 4.72
N TYR A 90 -2.86 3.47 3.94
CA TYR A 90 -2.79 3.54 2.47
C TYR A 90 -2.21 4.87 1.99
N ASN A 91 -2.72 5.99 2.50
CA ASN A 91 -2.31 7.33 2.09
C ASN A 91 -0.96 7.75 2.67
N ALA A 92 -0.75 7.61 3.99
CA ALA A 92 0.50 8.04 4.63
C ALA A 92 1.67 7.05 4.43
N GLY A 93 1.36 5.82 4.04
CA GLY A 93 2.27 4.69 4.05
C GLY A 93 2.34 3.98 5.40
N PRO A 94 2.58 2.64 5.39
CA PRO A 94 2.54 1.81 6.59
C PRO A 94 3.56 2.24 7.65
N ALA A 95 4.79 2.60 7.26
CA ALA A 95 5.82 2.99 8.22
C ALA A 95 5.43 4.25 9.02
N ARG A 96 4.85 5.25 8.34
CA ARG A 96 4.40 6.49 9.02
C ARG A 96 3.19 6.23 9.90
N TYR A 97 2.30 5.34 9.47
CA TYR A 97 1.16 4.97 10.27
C TYR A 97 1.57 4.14 11.50
N ASP A 98 2.55 3.24 11.37
CA ASP A 98 3.16 2.51 12.49
C ASP A 98 3.82 3.48 13.50
N GLU A 99 4.56 4.49 13.02
CA GLU A 99 5.13 5.54 13.88
C GLU A 99 4.03 6.29 14.63
N HIS A 100 2.94 6.66 13.93
CA HIS A 100 1.79 7.30 14.56
C HIS A 100 1.20 6.45 15.68
N LEU A 101 0.99 5.16 15.44
CA LEU A 101 0.45 4.24 16.44
C LEU A 101 1.40 4.05 17.65
N ALA A 102 2.70 4.01 17.40
CA ALA A 102 3.70 3.77 18.43
C ALA A 102 3.97 5.02 19.30
N THR A 103 3.91 6.21 18.71
CA THR A 103 4.37 7.45 19.38
C THR A 103 3.26 8.45 19.65
N GLY A 104 2.08 8.28 19.05
CA GLY A 104 1.02 9.29 19.08
C GLY A 104 1.30 10.53 18.21
N ARG A 105 2.40 10.53 17.43
CA ARG A 105 2.72 11.65 16.54
C ARG A 105 1.58 11.86 15.54
N PRO A 106 1.07 13.10 15.39
CA PRO A 106 -0.05 13.36 14.49
C PRO A 106 0.30 13.02 13.03
N LEU A 107 -0.64 12.37 12.33
CA LEU A 107 -0.55 12.19 10.89
C LEU A 107 -0.59 13.56 10.16
N PRO A 108 -0.01 13.66 8.95
CA PRO A 108 -0.09 14.86 8.13
C PRO A 108 -1.54 15.34 7.97
N ALA A 109 -1.75 16.66 7.88
CA ALA A 109 -3.08 17.25 7.70
C ALA A 109 -3.78 16.68 6.46
N GLU A 110 -3.04 16.44 5.41
CA GLU A 110 -3.50 15.81 4.17
C GLU A 110 -4.08 14.42 4.42
N THR A 111 -3.35 13.55 5.12
CA THR A 111 -3.82 12.21 5.45
C THR A 111 -5.07 12.26 6.31
N ARG A 112 -5.13 13.19 7.29
CA ARG A 112 -6.34 13.36 8.11
C ARG A 112 -7.56 13.79 7.29
N ASN A 113 -7.37 14.70 6.33
CA ASN A 113 -8.43 15.15 5.44
C ASN A 113 -8.88 14.03 4.47
N TYR A 114 -7.93 13.27 3.95
CA TYR A 114 -8.18 12.09 3.12
C TYR A 114 -9.06 11.07 3.87
N VAL A 115 -8.64 10.69 5.09
CA VAL A 115 -9.40 9.75 5.92
C VAL A 115 -10.80 10.28 6.25
N ALA A 116 -10.91 11.53 6.69
CA ALA A 116 -12.21 12.13 7.03
C ALA A 116 -13.18 12.12 5.83
N SER A 117 -12.69 12.49 4.64
CA SER A 117 -13.49 12.51 3.41
C SER A 117 -13.98 11.11 3.01
N LEU A 118 -13.08 10.12 3.01
CA LEU A 118 -13.42 8.77 2.59
C LEU A 118 -14.24 8.02 3.64
N SER A 119 -13.93 8.17 4.93
CA SER A 119 -14.71 7.54 6.00
C SER A 119 -16.16 8.00 6.00
N ALA A 120 -16.39 9.31 5.83
CA ALA A 120 -17.75 9.84 5.68
C ALA A 120 -18.49 9.25 4.48
N ARG A 121 -17.80 9.12 3.34
CA ARG A 121 -18.39 8.58 2.09
C ARG A 121 -18.67 7.08 2.17
N LEU A 122 -17.88 6.34 2.91
CA LEU A 122 -17.93 4.88 3.01
C LEU A 122 -18.63 4.40 4.29
N ALA A 123 -19.11 5.31 5.14
CA ALA A 123 -19.67 5.02 6.45
C ALA A 123 -18.73 4.17 7.34
N LEU A 124 -17.44 4.48 7.28
CA LEU A 124 -16.39 3.80 8.05
C LEU A 124 -16.12 4.53 9.36
N PRO A 125 -15.63 3.82 10.40
CA PRO A 125 -15.16 4.46 11.61
C PRO A 125 -13.97 5.38 11.33
N LEU A 126 -13.90 6.52 12.01
CA LEU A 126 -12.73 7.40 11.97
C LEU A 126 -11.61 6.82 12.85
N ALA A 127 -10.37 6.92 12.38
CA ALA A 127 -9.19 6.43 13.10
C ALA A 127 -8.97 7.10 14.48
N ASP A 128 -9.44 8.32 14.66
CA ASP A 128 -9.26 9.10 15.90
C ASP A 128 -10.04 8.56 17.11
N ASN A 129 -10.90 7.55 16.93
CA ASN A 129 -11.66 6.90 18.01
C ASN A 129 -11.01 5.61 18.52
N ILE A 130 -9.83 5.27 18.05
CA ILE A 130 -9.09 4.16 18.63
C ILE A 130 -8.38 4.65 19.90
N ALA A 131 -9.15 4.69 21.00
CA ALA A 131 -8.55 4.59 22.32
C ALA A 131 -7.65 3.35 22.31
N ILE A 132 -6.38 3.57 22.56
CA ILE A 132 -5.30 2.66 22.88
C ILE A 132 -5.79 1.26 23.29
N GLY A 133 -6.19 0.47 22.32
CA GLY A 133 -6.38 -0.97 22.45
C GLY A 133 -5.20 -1.63 21.75
N ALA A 134 -4.48 -2.49 22.44
CA ALA A 134 -3.23 -3.09 22.02
C ALA A 134 -3.22 -3.47 20.51
N PRO A 135 -2.14 -3.17 19.79
CA PRO A 135 -2.03 -3.54 18.40
C PRO A 135 -2.04 -5.06 18.30
N LEU A 136 -3.05 -5.61 17.65
CA LEU A 136 -2.92 -6.94 17.07
C LEU A 136 -1.95 -6.78 15.89
N ALA A 137 -0.68 -6.69 16.19
CA ALA A 137 0.39 -6.72 15.22
C ALA A 137 0.46 -8.13 14.63
N ARG A 138 -0.47 -8.45 13.73
CA ARG A 138 -0.23 -9.54 12.80
C ARG A 138 0.81 -9.03 11.82
N SER A 139 1.97 -9.66 11.83
CA SER A 139 2.99 -9.41 10.82
C SER A 139 2.35 -9.56 9.44
N TRP A 140 2.60 -8.63 8.51
CA TRP A 140 2.17 -8.77 7.12
C TRP A 140 2.69 -10.08 6.49
N GLN A 141 3.74 -10.66 7.08
CA GLN A 141 4.31 -11.96 6.74
C GLN A 141 3.36 -13.13 7.02
N ASP A 142 2.40 -12.95 7.94
CA ASP A 142 1.38 -13.95 8.28
C ASP A 142 0.12 -13.83 7.41
N SER A 143 0.11 -12.92 6.44
CA SER A 143 -0.99 -12.78 5.50
C SER A 143 -1.02 -13.97 4.55
N SER A 144 -2.20 -14.58 4.37
CA SER A 144 -2.41 -15.68 3.43
C SER A 144 -2.13 -15.33 1.96
N LEU A 145 -1.84 -14.06 1.66
CA LEU A 145 -1.43 -13.58 0.34
C LEU A 145 0.03 -13.91 0.01
N PHE A 146 0.84 -14.25 1.03
CA PHE A 146 2.20 -14.73 0.84
C PHE A 146 2.26 -16.19 1.26
N PRO A 147 2.47 -17.14 0.34
CA PRO A 147 2.69 -18.53 0.71
C PRO A 147 3.94 -18.64 1.59
N ALA A 148 3.87 -19.46 2.63
CA ALA A 148 4.92 -19.65 3.64
C ALA A 148 6.32 -20.03 3.09
N SER A 149 6.41 -20.36 1.81
CA SER A 149 7.66 -20.65 1.10
C SER A 149 8.64 -19.46 1.01
N PHE A 150 8.21 -18.23 1.35
CA PHE A 150 9.08 -17.08 1.42
C PHE A 150 9.69 -16.83 2.81
N LEU A 151 9.30 -17.61 3.82
CA LEU A 151 9.66 -17.40 5.23
C LEU A 151 10.73 -18.38 5.74
N HIS A 152 11.59 -18.92 4.90
CA HIS A 152 12.75 -19.64 5.42
C HIS A 152 13.79 -18.63 5.90
N THR A 153 13.59 -18.14 7.11
CA THR A 153 14.66 -17.59 7.95
C THR A 153 15.61 -18.72 8.30
N GLY A 154 16.84 -18.59 7.82
CA GLY A 154 17.89 -19.52 8.16
C GLY A 154 18.12 -19.56 9.67
N ASP A 155 17.92 -20.72 10.24
CA ASP A 155 18.47 -21.08 11.54
C ASP A 155 20.01 -21.16 11.40
N ALA A 156 20.66 -20.17 11.99
CA ALA A 156 22.10 -20.11 12.06
C ALA A 156 22.57 -21.02 13.20
N SER A 157 22.69 -22.30 12.98
CA SER A 157 23.66 -23.17 13.68
C SER A 157 23.57 -24.62 13.18
N ARG A 158 24.45 -24.99 12.29
CA ARG A 158 25.30 -26.19 12.35
C ARG A 158 25.86 -26.62 10.99
N HIS A 159 27.17 -26.72 11.01
CA HIS A 159 28.04 -27.57 10.20
C HIS A 159 28.32 -27.21 8.74
N VAL A 160 29.52 -26.74 8.58
CA VAL A 160 30.34 -26.68 7.39
C VAL A 160 30.53 -28.09 6.83
N GLU A 161 30.14 -28.30 5.57
CA GLU A 161 30.97 -29.12 4.69
C GLU A 161 30.76 -28.72 3.24
N SER A 162 31.90 -28.57 2.62
CA SER A 162 32.20 -28.11 1.27
C SER A 162 31.51 -28.90 0.17
N LEU A 163 30.85 -28.18 -0.78
CA LEU A 163 30.88 -28.58 -2.20
C LEU A 163 30.83 -27.32 -3.07
N HIS A 164 31.94 -27.12 -3.73
CA HIS A 164 32.23 -26.12 -4.74
C HIS A 164 31.29 -26.31 -5.96
N ASN A 165 30.52 -25.27 -6.32
CA ASN A 165 29.98 -25.14 -7.67
C ASN A 165 29.98 -23.66 -8.10
N PRO A 166 30.70 -23.29 -9.15
CA PRO A 166 30.82 -21.91 -9.62
C PRO A 166 29.68 -21.60 -10.62
N GLY A 167 28.96 -20.53 -10.36
CA GLY A 167 28.22 -19.83 -11.41
C GLY A 167 26.72 -19.78 -11.26
N HIS A 168 26.23 -18.84 -10.46
CA HIS A 168 24.97 -18.17 -10.76
C HIS A 168 24.99 -16.77 -10.16
N ALA A 169 24.68 -15.80 -10.99
CA ALA A 169 24.66 -14.39 -10.66
C ALA A 169 23.77 -14.09 -9.46
N ASP A 170 24.32 -13.32 -8.55
CA ASP A 170 23.73 -12.84 -7.32
C ASP A 170 22.52 -11.91 -7.63
N GLY A 171 21.32 -12.48 -7.59
CA GLY A 171 20.08 -11.73 -7.57
C GLY A 171 19.83 -11.27 -6.14
N ALA A 172 20.12 -10.02 -5.84
CA ALA A 172 19.87 -9.41 -4.54
C ALA A 172 18.42 -9.64 -4.08
N ARG A 173 18.24 -10.40 -3.01
CA ARG A 173 16.95 -10.56 -2.33
C ARG A 173 16.63 -9.25 -1.61
N PRO A 174 15.47 -8.62 -1.85
CA PRO A 174 15.07 -7.50 -1.02
C PRO A 174 14.61 -8.05 0.33
N THR A 175 15.47 -7.96 1.34
CA THR A 175 15.19 -8.35 2.73
C THR A 175 14.66 -7.20 3.58
N ASP A 176 14.53 -6.01 3.01
CA ASP A 176 14.08 -4.82 3.74
C ASP A 176 12.88 -4.18 3.03
N TRP A 177 11.69 -4.52 3.51
CA TRP A 177 10.41 -3.96 3.04
C TRP A 177 10.16 -2.55 3.58
N THR A 178 10.98 -2.05 4.48
CA THR A 178 10.92 -0.65 4.91
C THR A 178 11.36 0.30 3.79
N ALA A 179 12.12 -0.20 2.82
CA ALA A 179 12.47 0.54 1.60
C ALA A 179 11.26 0.76 0.67
N LEU A 180 10.16 0.03 0.84
CA LEU A 180 8.91 0.18 0.09
C LEU A 180 7.97 1.23 0.71
N ALA A 181 8.28 1.69 1.93
CA ALA A 181 7.56 2.80 2.52
C ALA A 181 7.87 4.08 1.73
N PRO A 182 6.88 4.85 1.28
CA PRO A 182 7.14 6.13 0.66
C PRO A 182 7.97 6.97 1.60
N GLN A 183 9.17 7.34 1.16
CA GLN A 183 10.00 8.32 1.85
C GLN A 183 9.17 9.58 1.94
N SER A 184 9.06 10.14 3.10
CA SER A 184 8.20 11.20 3.57
C SER A 184 8.36 12.56 2.85
N ALA A 185 8.05 12.60 1.57
CA ALA A 185 7.72 13.84 0.87
C ALA A 185 6.25 13.71 0.49
N GLY A 186 5.39 14.54 1.10
CA GLY A 186 3.94 14.46 1.00
C GLY A 186 3.43 13.98 -0.36
N LEU A 187 2.68 12.89 -0.31
CA LEU A 187 1.82 12.50 -1.39
C LEU A 187 0.74 13.57 -1.46
N PHE A 188 0.61 14.21 -2.61
CA PHE A 188 -0.55 14.97 -3.07
C PHE A 188 -0.69 16.46 -2.84
N ILE A 189 -1.05 16.93 -3.89
CA ILE A 189 -1.93 17.85 -4.62
C ILE A 189 -1.41 19.26 -4.59
N ALA A 190 -0.97 19.70 -5.78
CA ALA A 190 -1.05 21.10 -6.14
C ALA A 190 -2.52 21.53 -5.96
N SER A 191 -2.76 22.44 -5.01
CA SER A 191 -4.03 23.14 -4.91
C SER A 191 -4.36 23.74 -6.28
N TRP A 192 -5.47 23.28 -6.86
CA TRP A 192 -6.06 23.93 -7.99
C TRP A 192 -6.64 25.26 -7.47
N ASP A 193 -5.89 26.32 -7.57
CA ASP A 193 -6.43 27.68 -7.54
C ASP A 193 -7.18 27.89 -8.85
N GLY A 194 -8.49 27.70 -8.77
CA GLY A 194 -9.41 28.01 -9.84
C GLY A 194 -9.45 29.51 -10.08
N GLU A 195 -8.54 30.03 -10.87
CA GLU A 195 -8.64 31.37 -11.39
C GLU A 195 -9.52 31.37 -12.63
N ALA A 196 -10.81 31.66 -12.40
CA ALA A 196 -11.73 32.01 -13.44
C ALA A 196 -11.22 33.29 -14.13
N ARG A 197 -10.73 33.17 -15.35
CA ARG A 197 -10.58 34.32 -16.24
C ARG A 197 -11.89 34.56 -16.96
N ARG A 198 -12.40 35.78 -16.77
CA ARG A 198 -13.48 36.41 -17.52
C ARG A 198 -13.09 36.58 -18.98
#